data_8b1fcdfa0ae094e63355a0730df79235
#
_entry.id   8b1fcdfa0ae094e63355a0730df79235
#
_cell.length_a   1.000
_cell.length_b   1.000
_cell.length_c   1.000
_cell.angle_alpha   90.00
_cell.angle_beta   90.00
_cell.angle_gamma   90.00
#
_symmetry.space_group_name_H-M   'P 1'
#
loop_
_entity.id
_entity.type
_entity.pdbx_description
1 polymer ?
#
loop_
_entity_poly.entity_id
_entity_poly.type
_entity_poly.pdbx_seq_one_letter_code
_entity_poly.pdbx_strand_id
1 'polypeptide(L)'
;MSIKSTIAAAAAAPFLLSTAAFAGPYVNVESNLSYPDGDYSSATTDLHVGFEGGDGAVGYYAQVGPAFAHSDASGDTETEISGKAGITYQATEDLGVYGEIAGITDEVSGDEQINWGAKIGAKFTF
;
A
#
# COMPACT_ATOMS: atom_id res chain seq x y z
N MET A 1 -14.40 -12.21 -15.17
CA MET A 1 -13.62 -11.02 -15.51
C MET A 1 -12.67 -10.73 -14.38
N SER A 2 -11.42 -10.89 -14.61
CA SER A 2 -10.45 -10.77 -13.54
C SER A 2 -10.10 -9.29 -13.31
N ILE A 3 -10.23 -8.84 -12.09
CA ILE A 3 -9.80 -7.52 -11.61
C ILE A 3 -8.26 -7.53 -11.49
N LYS A 4 -7.60 -7.97 -12.54
CA LYS A 4 -6.14 -8.20 -12.50
C LYS A 4 -5.29 -6.95 -12.64
N SER A 5 -5.89 -5.81 -12.83
CA SER A 5 -5.12 -4.64 -13.22
C SER A 5 -5.08 -3.51 -12.21
N THR A 6 -5.75 -3.65 -11.09
CA THR A 6 -6.03 -2.48 -10.26
C THR A 6 -5.04 -2.27 -9.13
N ILE A 7 -4.17 -3.21 -8.87
CA ILE A 7 -3.14 -3.05 -7.84
C ILE A 7 -2.05 -2.07 -8.26
N ALA A 8 -1.93 -1.81 -9.54
CA ALA A 8 -0.88 -0.94 -10.06
C ALA A 8 -1.08 0.56 -9.76
N ALA A 9 -2.27 0.96 -9.37
CA ALA A 9 -2.56 2.38 -9.15
C ALA A 9 -2.43 2.83 -7.69
N ALA A 10 -2.24 1.92 -6.78
CA ALA A 10 -2.15 2.20 -5.36
C ALA A 10 -0.80 2.78 -4.93
N ALA A 11 -0.32 3.76 -5.62
CA ALA A 11 1.04 4.22 -5.41
C ALA A 11 1.17 5.50 -4.62
N ALA A 12 0.14 5.98 -4.02
CA ALA A 12 0.27 7.07 -3.07
C ALA A 12 0.71 6.51 -1.72
N ALA A 13 1.95 6.07 -1.63
CA ALA A 13 2.53 5.86 -0.33
C ALA A 13 2.55 7.21 0.38
N PRO A 14 1.92 7.34 1.53
CA PRO A 14 2.13 8.51 2.36
C PRO A 14 3.59 8.45 2.80
N PHE A 15 4.38 9.26 2.17
CA PHE A 15 5.77 9.42 2.57
C PHE A 15 5.81 10.24 3.84
N LEU A 16 5.59 9.57 4.90
CA LEU A 16 6.00 10.07 6.19
C LEU A 16 7.50 9.84 6.34
N LEU A 17 8.24 10.47 5.47
CA LEU A 17 9.62 10.76 5.76
C LEU A 17 9.66 11.94 6.70
N SER A 18 9.03 11.80 7.82
CA SER A 18 9.38 12.63 8.95
C SER A 18 10.67 12.08 9.49
N THR A 19 11.66 12.91 9.54
CA THR A 19 12.97 12.66 10.14
C THR A 19 12.92 12.43 11.65
N ALA A 20 11.75 12.34 12.22
CA ALA A 20 11.54 11.98 13.61
C ALA A 20 11.48 10.46 13.70
N ALA A 21 12.44 9.89 14.38
CA ALA A 21 12.49 8.49 14.75
C ALA A 21 11.35 8.12 15.71
N PHE A 22 10.15 8.04 15.19
CA PHE A 22 9.04 7.44 15.93
C PHE A 22 9.00 5.96 15.59
N ALA A 23 9.58 5.17 16.46
CA ALA A 23 9.37 3.74 16.46
C ALA A 23 8.10 3.44 17.25
N GLY A 24 7.15 2.74 16.66
CA GLY A 24 5.96 2.37 17.39
C GLY A 24 4.81 1.85 16.54
N PRO A 25 3.74 1.43 17.20
CA PRO A 25 2.52 1.02 16.52
C PRO A 25 1.78 2.22 15.94
N TYR A 26 1.09 2.00 14.82
CA TYR A 26 0.25 3.00 14.18
C TYR A 26 -1.00 2.38 13.57
N VAL A 27 -1.96 3.22 13.22
CA VAL A 27 -3.13 2.86 12.41
C VAL A 27 -3.06 3.67 11.13
N ASN A 28 -3.29 3.02 10.01
CA ASN A 28 -3.34 3.65 8.70
C ASN A 28 -4.70 3.40 8.05
N VAL A 29 -5.28 4.44 7.50
CA VAL A 29 -6.48 4.37 6.66
C VAL A 29 -6.12 4.94 5.30
N GLU A 30 -6.32 4.15 4.26
CA GLU A 30 -5.96 4.53 2.90
C GLU A 30 -7.09 4.14 1.96
N SER A 31 -7.45 5.02 1.06
CA SER A 31 -8.41 4.71 0.00
C SER A 31 -7.78 4.94 -1.36
N ASN A 32 -7.80 3.90 -2.17
CA ASN A 32 -7.29 3.88 -3.54
C ASN A 32 -8.46 3.81 -4.51
N LEU A 33 -8.59 4.81 -5.34
CA LEU A 33 -9.68 4.92 -6.31
C LEU A 33 -9.10 4.75 -7.72
N SER A 34 -9.85 4.05 -8.56
CA SER A 34 -9.48 3.81 -9.96
C SER A 34 -10.45 4.49 -10.91
N TYR A 35 -9.91 5.25 -11.84
CA TYR A 35 -10.65 6.00 -12.85
C TYR A 35 -10.10 5.71 -14.25
N PRO A 36 -10.30 4.51 -14.79
CA PRO A 36 -9.91 4.24 -16.18
C PRO A 36 -10.70 5.16 -17.12
N ASP A 37 -10.00 5.79 -18.04
CA ASP A 37 -10.57 6.73 -19.03
C ASP A 37 -11.35 7.92 -18.41
N GLY A 38 -11.11 8.22 -17.14
CA GLY A 38 -11.73 9.33 -16.41
C GLY A 38 -13.02 8.99 -15.67
N ASP A 39 -13.55 7.79 -15.84
CA ASP A 39 -14.74 7.33 -15.14
C ASP A 39 -14.39 6.50 -13.90
N TYR A 40 -15.16 6.66 -12.84
CA TYR A 40 -14.97 5.85 -11.63
C TYR A 40 -15.24 4.37 -11.94
N SER A 41 -14.35 3.50 -11.49
CA SER A 41 -14.44 2.06 -11.70
C SER A 41 -14.44 1.26 -10.41
N SER A 42 -13.57 1.59 -9.50
CA SER A 42 -13.44 0.85 -8.24
C SER A 42 -12.75 1.69 -7.16
N ALA A 43 -12.95 1.28 -5.93
CA ALA A 43 -12.24 1.81 -4.78
C ALA A 43 -11.85 0.67 -3.84
N THR A 44 -10.66 0.75 -3.28
CA THR A 44 -10.24 -0.13 -2.19
C THR A 44 -9.88 0.74 -1.00
N THR A 45 -10.52 0.48 0.13
CA THR A 45 -10.23 1.16 1.39
C THR A 45 -9.59 0.18 2.36
N ASP A 46 -8.34 0.45 2.71
CA ASP A 46 -7.56 -0.33 3.64
C ASP A 46 -7.62 0.28 5.04
N LEU A 47 -7.83 -0.56 6.03
CA LEU A 47 -7.72 -0.19 7.44
C LEU A 47 -6.66 -1.07 8.08
N HIS A 48 -5.48 -0.54 8.26
CA HIS A 48 -4.32 -1.29 8.74
C HIS A 48 -3.89 -0.88 10.14
N VAL A 49 -3.45 -1.86 10.89
CA VAL A 49 -2.60 -1.66 12.05
C VAL A 49 -1.17 -2.04 11.66
N GLY A 50 -0.21 -1.28 12.12
CA GLY A 50 1.17 -1.48 11.73
C GLY A 50 2.14 -1.09 12.82
N PHE A 51 3.39 -1.34 12.51
CA PHE A 51 4.52 -0.94 13.32
C PHE A 51 5.59 -0.34 12.40
N GLU A 52 6.15 0.77 12.83
CA GLU A 52 7.25 1.41 12.14
C GLU A 52 8.41 1.67 13.08
N GLY A 53 9.60 1.73 12.52
CA GLY A 53 10.80 2.02 13.26
C GLY A 53 11.93 2.40 12.33
N GLY A 54 13.06 2.71 12.92
CA GLY A 54 14.25 3.05 12.15
C GLY A 54 15.40 3.47 13.05
N ASP A 55 16.57 3.51 12.47
CA ASP A 55 17.79 3.98 13.09
C ASP A 55 18.59 4.79 12.06
N GLY A 56 18.71 6.10 12.34
CA GLY A 56 19.45 7.02 11.49
C GLY A 56 18.94 7.07 10.05
N ALA A 57 19.69 6.47 9.14
CA ALA A 57 19.40 6.50 7.71
C ALA A 57 18.39 5.44 7.26
N VAL A 58 18.12 4.43 8.07
CA VAL A 58 17.25 3.30 7.72
C VAL A 58 15.93 3.38 8.46
N GLY A 59 14.83 3.34 7.72
CA GLY A 59 13.48 3.21 8.25
C GLY A 59 12.82 1.93 7.74
N TYR A 60 11.89 1.39 8.51
CA TYR A 60 11.08 0.24 8.11
C TYR A 60 9.68 0.34 8.68
N TYR A 61 8.75 -0.32 8.01
CA TYR A 61 7.37 -0.47 8.48
C TYR A 61 6.78 -1.78 8.00
N ALA A 62 5.77 -2.25 8.73
CA ALA A 62 4.91 -3.33 8.31
C ALA A 62 3.49 -3.08 8.82
N GLN A 63 2.51 -3.34 8.00
CA GLN A 63 1.10 -3.14 8.34
C GLN A 63 0.22 -4.21 7.72
N VAL A 64 -0.91 -4.49 8.35
CA VAL A 64 -1.88 -5.49 7.90
C VAL A 64 -3.27 -5.12 8.42
N GLY A 65 -4.28 -5.49 7.68
CA GLY A 65 -5.66 -5.31 8.10
C GLY A 65 -6.66 -5.58 6.99
N PRO A 66 -7.95 -5.37 7.27
CA PRO A 66 -8.99 -5.53 6.27
C PRO A 66 -8.88 -4.47 5.16
N ALA A 67 -9.22 -4.91 3.95
CA ALA A 67 -9.37 -4.09 2.77
C ALA A 67 -10.81 -4.26 2.24
N PHE A 68 -11.49 -3.16 2.02
CA PHE A 68 -12.84 -3.13 1.48
C PHE A 68 -12.77 -2.73 0.02
N ALA A 69 -12.94 -3.71 -0.86
CA ALA A 69 -12.89 -3.52 -2.30
C ALA A 69 -14.31 -3.31 -2.85
N HIS A 70 -14.57 -2.15 -3.39
CA HIS A 70 -15.83 -1.81 -4.03
C HIS A 70 -15.65 -1.70 -5.54
N SER A 71 -16.53 -2.35 -6.30
CA SER A 71 -16.56 -2.28 -7.76
C SER A 71 -17.87 -1.63 -8.23
N ASP A 72 -17.76 -0.62 -9.07
CA ASP A 72 -18.93 0.03 -9.67
C ASP A 72 -19.69 -0.93 -10.62
N ALA A 73 -18.97 -1.80 -11.31
CA ALA A 73 -19.56 -2.73 -12.27
C ALA A 73 -20.49 -3.77 -11.62
N SER A 74 -20.17 -4.23 -10.42
CA SER A 74 -21.00 -5.19 -9.67
C SER A 74 -21.90 -4.50 -8.63
N GLY A 75 -21.53 -3.31 -8.18
CA GLY A 75 -22.16 -2.63 -7.05
C GLY A 75 -21.89 -3.30 -5.69
N ASP A 76 -21.03 -4.32 -5.67
CA ASP A 76 -20.72 -5.10 -4.47
C ASP A 76 -19.46 -4.58 -3.79
N THR A 77 -19.38 -4.85 -2.49
CA THR A 77 -18.19 -4.61 -1.69
C THR A 77 -17.70 -5.93 -1.12
N GLU A 78 -16.47 -6.27 -1.41
CA GLU A 78 -15.80 -7.46 -0.89
C GLU A 78 -14.84 -7.07 0.23
N THR A 79 -14.71 -7.94 1.21
CA THR A 79 -13.78 -7.75 2.31
C THR A 79 -12.61 -8.70 2.16
N GLU A 80 -11.44 -8.14 1.99
CA GLU A 80 -10.18 -8.83 1.80
C GLU A 80 -9.25 -8.57 2.98
N ILE A 81 -8.14 -9.27 3.04
CA ILE A 81 -7.02 -8.95 3.94
C ILE A 81 -5.87 -8.44 3.09
N SER A 82 -5.35 -7.29 3.45
CA SER A 82 -4.19 -6.72 2.78
C SER A 82 -3.07 -6.42 3.78
N GLY A 83 -1.87 -6.30 3.26
CA GLY A 83 -0.71 -5.97 4.06
C GLY A 83 0.40 -5.38 3.21
N LYS A 84 1.24 -4.58 3.85
CA LYS A 84 2.40 -3.94 3.24
C LYS A 84 3.59 -4.00 4.19
N ALA A 85 4.77 -4.13 3.63
CA ALA A 85 6.02 -3.97 4.37
C ALA A 85 7.02 -3.21 3.51
N GLY A 86 7.71 -2.28 4.11
CA GLY A 86 8.64 -1.43 3.40
C GLY A 86 9.89 -1.10 4.20
N ILE A 87 10.90 -0.70 3.45
CA ILE A 87 12.16 -0.19 3.97
C ILE A 87 12.52 1.09 3.24
N THR A 88 13.07 2.03 3.96
CA THR A 88 13.58 3.28 3.43
C THR A 88 15.04 3.45 3.81
N TYR A 89 15.82 4.03 2.92
CA TYR A 89 17.22 4.34 3.18
C TYR A 89 17.55 5.73 2.68
N GLN A 90 18.01 6.59 3.59
CA GLN A 90 18.50 7.92 3.26
C GLN A 90 19.97 7.82 2.89
N ALA A 91 20.26 7.79 1.60
CA ALA A 91 21.62 7.62 1.07
C ALA A 91 22.46 8.90 1.21
N THR A 92 21.83 10.07 1.03
CA THR A 92 22.42 11.39 1.24
C THR A 92 21.38 12.33 1.82
N GLU A 93 21.74 13.57 2.14
CA GLU A 93 20.77 14.57 2.61
C GLU A 93 19.64 14.81 1.61
N ASP A 94 19.94 14.65 0.34
CA ASP A 94 19.03 14.94 -0.77
C ASP A 94 18.44 13.69 -1.44
N LEU A 95 18.98 12.50 -1.18
CA LEU A 95 18.58 11.26 -1.85
C LEU A 95 18.11 10.20 -0.87
N GLY A 96 16.84 9.87 -0.94
CA GLY A 96 16.25 8.71 -0.29
C GLY A 96 15.85 7.64 -1.29
N VAL A 97 16.05 6.37 -0.95
CA VAL A 97 15.57 5.22 -1.70
C VAL A 97 14.62 4.41 -0.85
N TYR A 98 13.68 3.73 -1.48
CA TYR A 98 12.71 2.91 -0.77
C TYR A 98 12.32 1.67 -1.55
N GLY A 99 11.91 0.65 -0.82
CA GLY A 99 11.29 -0.55 -1.36
C GLY A 99 10.08 -0.95 -0.52
N GLU A 100 9.04 -1.41 -1.18
CA GLU A 100 7.81 -1.88 -0.55
C GLU A 100 7.34 -3.14 -1.24
N ILE A 101 6.86 -4.11 -0.46
CA ILE A 101 6.06 -5.22 -0.94
C ILE A 101 4.66 -5.10 -0.34
N ALA A 102 3.66 -5.45 -1.12
CA ALA A 102 2.27 -5.46 -0.71
C ALA A 102 1.59 -6.74 -1.17
N GLY A 103 0.62 -7.19 -0.42
CA GLY A 103 -0.21 -8.33 -0.76
C GLY A 103 -1.65 -8.09 -0.37
N ILE A 104 -2.56 -8.66 -1.14
CA ILE A 104 -3.98 -8.68 -0.85
C ILE A 104 -4.53 -10.07 -1.18
N THR A 105 -5.40 -10.58 -0.32
CA THR A 105 -6.11 -11.82 -0.61
C THR A 105 -7.16 -11.56 -1.69
N ASP A 106 -7.43 -12.57 -2.47
CA ASP A 106 -8.46 -12.56 -3.50
C ASP A 106 -9.03 -13.97 -3.61
N GLU A 107 -10.32 -14.09 -3.77
CA GLU A 107 -10.98 -15.36 -4.01
C GLU A 107 -11.17 -15.58 -5.51
N VAL A 108 -10.49 -16.57 -6.04
CA VAL A 108 -10.60 -16.95 -7.44
C VAL A 108 -11.12 -18.38 -7.53
N SER A 109 -12.34 -18.54 -8.02
CA SER A 109 -12.97 -19.86 -8.22
C SER A 109 -13.05 -20.73 -6.96
N GLY A 110 -13.27 -20.12 -5.80
CA GLY A 110 -13.36 -20.81 -4.50
C GLY A 110 -12.01 -21.10 -3.83
N ASP A 111 -10.91 -20.69 -4.44
CA ASP A 111 -9.58 -20.80 -3.87
C ASP A 111 -9.07 -19.41 -3.43
N GLU A 112 -8.60 -19.31 -2.20
CA GLU A 112 -7.92 -18.11 -1.72
C GLU A 112 -6.54 -17.98 -2.38
N GLN A 113 -6.30 -16.85 -2.98
CA GLN A 113 -5.03 -16.49 -3.57
C GLN A 113 -4.52 -15.19 -2.95
N ILE A 114 -3.23 -14.98 -3.00
CA ILE A 114 -2.63 -13.71 -2.60
C ILE A 114 -2.00 -13.06 -3.82
N ASN A 115 -2.48 -11.88 -4.12
CA ASN A 115 -1.91 -11.04 -5.17
C ASN A 115 -0.80 -10.19 -4.55
N TRP A 116 0.40 -10.31 -5.09
CA TRP A 116 1.59 -9.59 -4.62
C TRP A 116 1.98 -8.46 -5.55
N GLY A 117 2.42 -7.39 -4.96
CA GLY A 117 3.03 -6.28 -5.66
C GLY A 117 4.32 -5.85 -4.98
N ALA A 118 5.22 -5.27 -5.74
CA ALA A 118 6.43 -4.68 -5.23
C ALA A 118 6.66 -3.31 -5.86
N LYS A 119 7.23 -2.41 -5.08
CA LYS A 119 7.56 -1.06 -5.49
C LYS A 119 8.97 -0.73 -5.03
N ILE A 120 9.75 -0.15 -5.91
CA ILE A 120 11.03 0.46 -5.57
C ILE A 120 11.06 1.87 -6.13
N GLY A 121 11.71 2.77 -5.44
CA GLY A 121 11.80 4.13 -5.92
C GLY A 121 12.90 4.92 -5.23
N ALA A 122 13.12 6.09 -5.77
CA ALA A 122 14.04 7.07 -5.23
C ALA A 122 13.35 8.43 -5.16
N LYS A 123 13.64 9.17 -4.11
CA LYS A 123 13.18 10.54 -3.92
C LYS A 123 14.39 11.45 -3.84
N PHE A 124 14.40 12.45 -4.67
CA PHE A 124 15.41 13.50 -4.66
C PHE A 124 14.78 14.79 -4.15
N THR A 125 15.45 15.44 -3.20
CA THR A 125 15.01 16.72 -2.62
C THR A 125 16.01 17.81 -3.00
N PHE A 126 15.52 18.99 -3.40
CA PHE A 126 16.36 20.12 -3.81
C PHE A 126 16.31 21.24 -2.77
#